data_9eea0063e8956eff53adc6ad65b683e7
#
_entry.id   9eea0063e8956eff53adc6ad65b683e7
#
_cell.length_a   1.000
_cell.length_b   1.000
_cell.length_c   1.000
_cell.angle_alpha   90.00
_cell.angle_beta   90.00
_cell.angle_gamma   90.00
#
_symmetry.space_group_name_H-M   'P 1'
#
loop_
_entity.id
_entity.type
_entity.pdbx_description
1 polymer ?
#
loop_
_entity_poly.entity_id
_entity_poly.type
_entity_poly.pdbx_seq_one_letter_code
_entity_poly.pdbx_strand_id
1 'polypeptide(L)'
;QSRQQRVHAGIILKGDRLAAADDDAMKDWTRFRFALAWLMPISVGAAAWVSPWAAWGTMLGIQVLLALAERVPALRHSPPAAPQTAWHRFCLRLHVPLQAALLAWGLWLVTTGESSAAAAVALGMGVGGVTGSQGITFAHELGHARSRLDRVLAWALMASVNYAHFMVEHYRGHHPRAATFDDPASARRGESLWRFLPRTLAGSWVSAWRLEAQQRRQLRRGWGRSPLLWATALQAAWLALIAVWLGPLALLFWGVQSAYAVFLLEAINYIEHYGLQRRTENGRREAFGVQHAWNADSLLTNSMIANLQRHSDHHMHAWKPYAELEPLP
;
A
#
# COMPACT_ATOMS: atom_id res chain seq x y z
N GLN A 1 -13.56 1.89 -60.65
CA GLN A 1 -13.28 2.63 -59.41
C GLN A 1 -12.17 3.64 -59.65
N SER A 2 -12.45 4.93 -59.48
CA SER A 2 -11.53 6.00 -59.84
C SER A 2 -10.27 6.01 -58.98
N ARG A 3 -9.15 6.46 -59.53
CA ARG A 3 -7.86 6.62 -58.85
C ARG A 3 -7.99 7.39 -57.52
N GLN A 4 -8.93 8.35 -57.47
CA GLN A 4 -9.27 9.12 -56.26
C GLN A 4 -9.89 8.29 -55.14
N GLN A 5 -10.74 7.30 -55.43
CA GLN A 5 -11.33 6.42 -54.42
C GLN A 5 -10.30 5.50 -53.76
N ARG A 6 -9.27 5.06 -54.52
CA ARG A 6 -8.18 4.25 -53.96
C ARG A 6 -7.23 5.08 -53.08
N VAL A 7 -7.00 6.35 -53.40
CA VAL A 7 -6.18 7.24 -52.55
C VAL A 7 -6.91 7.56 -51.25
N HIS A 8 -8.22 7.83 -51.29
CA HIS A 8 -9.03 8.08 -50.08
C HIS A 8 -9.08 6.84 -49.16
N ALA A 9 -9.30 5.66 -49.71
CA ALA A 9 -9.31 4.42 -48.95
C ALA A 9 -7.93 4.12 -48.35
N GLY A 10 -6.83 4.42 -49.07
CA GLY A 10 -5.45 4.23 -48.53
C GLY A 10 -5.09 5.21 -47.40
N ILE A 11 -5.64 6.44 -47.45
CA ILE A 11 -5.43 7.44 -46.37
C ILE A 11 -6.22 7.07 -45.09
N ILE A 12 -7.47 6.61 -45.25
CA ILE A 12 -8.30 6.15 -44.12
C ILE A 12 -7.67 4.95 -43.47
N LEU A 13 -7.26 3.92 -44.21
CA LEU A 13 -6.60 2.72 -43.67
C LEU A 13 -5.24 3.01 -43.01
N LYS A 14 -4.52 4.05 -43.45
CA LYS A 14 -3.26 4.47 -42.86
C LYS A 14 -3.52 5.29 -41.60
N GLY A 15 -4.55 6.10 -41.55
CA GLY A 15 -5.01 6.82 -40.36
C GLY A 15 -5.44 5.87 -39.26
N ASP A 16 -6.26 4.86 -39.59
CA ASP A 16 -6.72 3.83 -38.62
C ASP A 16 -5.58 2.98 -38.07
N ARG A 17 -4.58 2.65 -38.91
CA ARG A 17 -3.37 1.90 -38.44
C ARG A 17 -2.45 2.73 -37.58
N LEU A 18 -2.33 4.03 -37.84
CA LEU A 18 -1.55 4.94 -37.00
C LEU A 18 -2.23 5.17 -35.67
N ALA A 19 -3.53 5.38 -35.66
CA ALA A 19 -4.32 5.50 -34.44
C ALA A 19 -4.28 4.20 -33.60
N ALA A 20 -4.37 3.03 -34.23
CA ALA A 20 -4.25 1.74 -33.55
C ALA A 20 -2.82 1.50 -32.99
N ALA A 21 -1.78 1.93 -33.71
CA ALA A 21 -0.40 1.82 -33.25
C ALA A 21 -0.12 2.76 -32.07
N ASP A 22 -0.69 3.99 -32.08
CA ASP A 22 -0.60 4.94 -30.98
C ASP A 22 -1.39 4.45 -29.75
N ASP A 23 -2.54 3.81 -29.95
CA ASP A 23 -3.35 3.20 -28.92
C ASP A 23 -2.61 1.99 -28.26
N ASP A 24 -1.94 1.18 -29.04
CA ASP A 24 -1.16 0.04 -28.52
C ASP A 24 0.12 0.51 -27.83
N ALA A 25 0.80 1.53 -28.35
CA ALA A 25 1.97 2.14 -27.69
C ALA A 25 1.55 2.84 -26.38
N MET A 26 0.38 3.51 -26.36
CA MET A 26 -0.16 4.14 -25.15
C MET A 26 -0.57 3.10 -24.13
N LYS A 27 -1.18 1.97 -24.52
CA LYS A 27 -1.49 0.83 -23.63
C LYS A 27 -0.22 0.21 -23.05
N ASP A 28 0.85 0.11 -23.81
CA ASP A 28 2.14 -0.38 -23.34
C ASP A 28 2.78 0.56 -22.30
N TRP A 29 2.79 1.86 -22.53
CA TRP A 29 3.26 2.84 -21.55
C TRP A 29 2.47 2.77 -20.26
N THR A 30 1.15 2.68 -20.31
CA THR A 30 0.29 2.70 -19.14
C THR A 30 0.55 1.53 -18.19
N ARG A 31 0.94 0.37 -18.69
CA ARG A 31 1.31 -0.77 -17.83
C ARG A 31 2.70 -0.62 -17.20
N PHE A 32 3.65 0.02 -17.90
CA PHE A 32 5.02 0.17 -17.40
C PHE A 32 5.16 1.25 -16.33
N ARG A 33 4.21 2.18 -16.21
CA ARG A 33 4.24 3.26 -15.20
C ARG A 33 4.44 2.75 -13.77
N PHE A 34 3.96 1.55 -13.46
CA PHE A 34 4.07 0.97 -12.11
C PHE A 34 5.51 0.56 -11.74
N ALA A 35 6.44 0.49 -12.69
CA ALA A 35 7.85 0.35 -12.39
C ALA A 35 8.45 1.57 -11.68
N LEU A 36 7.82 2.74 -11.79
CA LEU A 36 8.20 3.94 -11.03
C LEU A 36 8.20 3.70 -9.52
N ALA A 37 7.40 2.75 -9.04
CA ALA A 37 7.39 2.37 -7.63
C ALA A 37 8.78 1.93 -7.12
N TRP A 38 9.59 1.29 -7.95
CA TRP A 38 10.93 0.82 -7.55
C TRP A 38 11.93 1.95 -7.32
N LEU A 39 11.69 3.13 -7.89
CA LEU A 39 12.57 4.28 -7.70
C LEU A 39 12.62 4.71 -6.22
N MET A 40 11.52 4.55 -5.47
CA MET A 40 11.48 4.96 -4.07
C MET A 40 12.43 4.13 -3.18
N PRO A 41 12.34 2.79 -3.10
CA PRO A 41 13.27 2.00 -2.30
C PRO A 41 14.71 2.10 -2.81
N ILE A 42 14.93 2.19 -4.12
CA ILE A 42 16.27 2.31 -4.70
C ILE A 42 16.90 3.66 -4.33
N SER A 43 16.19 4.78 -4.50
CA SER A 43 16.72 6.10 -4.18
C SER A 43 16.96 6.32 -2.68
N VAL A 44 16.06 5.83 -1.82
CA VAL A 44 16.24 5.88 -0.36
C VAL A 44 17.41 4.99 0.07
N GLY A 45 17.57 3.80 -0.51
CA GLY A 45 18.69 2.90 -0.26
C GLY A 45 20.03 3.50 -0.72
N ALA A 46 20.07 4.12 -1.90
CA ALA A 46 21.25 4.82 -2.39
C ALA A 46 21.61 6.05 -1.53
N ALA A 47 20.61 6.82 -1.13
CA ALA A 47 20.83 7.95 -0.23
C ALA A 47 21.31 7.52 1.16
N ALA A 48 20.87 6.37 1.67
CA ALA A 48 21.34 5.80 2.93
C ALA A 48 22.85 5.45 2.89
N TRP A 49 23.40 5.15 1.71
CA TRP A 49 24.84 5.00 1.51
C TRP A 49 25.62 6.29 1.81
N VAL A 50 25.03 7.44 1.49
CA VAL A 50 25.65 8.75 1.75
C VAL A 50 25.53 9.10 3.24
N SER A 51 24.31 9.03 3.78
CA SER A 51 24.06 9.19 5.22
C SER A 51 22.61 8.81 5.60
N PRO A 52 22.36 8.49 6.88
CA PRO A 52 21.00 8.33 7.41
C PRO A 52 20.07 9.52 7.16
N TRP A 53 20.60 10.73 7.26
CA TRP A 53 19.87 11.97 7.01
C TRP A 53 19.51 12.17 5.55
N ALA A 54 20.41 11.77 4.63
CA ALA A 54 20.13 11.78 3.20
C ALA A 54 18.99 10.82 2.84
N ALA A 55 18.91 9.64 3.47
CA ALA A 55 17.79 8.72 3.28
C ALA A 55 16.45 9.35 3.70
N TRP A 56 16.40 9.98 4.87
CA TRP A 56 15.21 10.70 5.32
C TRP A 56 14.86 11.88 4.42
N GLY A 57 15.86 12.73 4.09
CA GLY A 57 15.68 13.87 3.20
C GLY A 57 15.17 13.46 1.81
N THR A 58 15.68 12.35 1.26
CA THR A 58 15.21 11.78 -0.02
C THR A 58 13.74 11.36 0.08
N MET A 59 13.36 10.67 1.14
CA MET A 59 11.95 10.28 1.33
C MET A 59 11.02 11.48 1.45
N LEU A 60 11.39 12.49 2.25
CA LEU A 60 10.63 13.74 2.35
C LEU A 60 10.56 14.46 0.99
N GLY A 61 11.67 14.53 0.27
CA GLY A 61 11.72 15.10 -1.08
C GLY A 61 10.77 14.42 -2.05
N ILE A 62 10.69 13.08 -2.01
CA ILE A 62 9.74 12.30 -2.83
C ILE A 62 8.29 12.65 -2.44
N GLN A 63 7.96 12.70 -1.15
CA GLN A 63 6.60 13.04 -0.70
C GLN A 63 6.20 14.45 -1.12
N VAL A 64 7.10 15.43 -0.97
CA VAL A 64 6.87 16.81 -1.41
C VAL A 64 6.72 16.87 -2.94
N LEU A 65 7.58 16.16 -3.68
CA LEU A 65 7.52 16.12 -5.14
C LEU A 65 6.19 15.54 -5.63
N LEU A 66 5.70 14.46 -5.03
CA LEU A 66 4.39 13.88 -5.35
C LEU A 66 3.26 14.86 -5.06
N ALA A 67 3.26 15.50 -3.89
CA ALA A 67 2.27 16.50 -3.53
C ALA A 67 2.26 17.73 -4.45
N LEU A 68 3.42 18.14 -4.95
CA LEU A 68 3.54 19.22 -5.94
C LEU A 68 3.09 18.76 -7.33
N ALA A 69 3.42 17.53 -7.72
CA ALA A 69 3.00 16.95 -8.99
C ALA A 69 1.48 16.85 -9.11
N GLU A 70 0.77 16.58 -8.03
CA GLU A 70 -0.70 16.55 -8.00
C GLU A 70 -1.34 17.92 -8.31
N ARG A 71 -0.59 19.02 -8.21
CA ARG A 71 -1.04 20.37 -8.58
C ARG A 71 -0.90 20.66 -10.08
N VAL A 72 -0.09 19.86 -10.80
CA VAL A 72 0.14 20.01 -12.23
C VAL A 72 -1.05 19.40 -13.01
N PRO A 73 -1.81 20.16 -13.81
CA PRO A 73 -3.02 19.66 -14.47
C PRO A 73 -2.81 18.38 -15.29
N ALA A 74 -1.68 18.28 -16.01
CA ALA A 74 -1.33 17.11 -16.83
C ALA A 74 -1.07 15.82 -16.01
N LEU A 75 -0.85 15.92 -14.70
CA LEU A 75 -0.54 14.81 -13.82
C LEU A 75 -1.69 14.47 -12.83
N ARG A 76 -2.81 15.19 -12.93
CA ARG A 76 -3.94 15.03 -11.99
C ARG A 76 -4.76 13.76 -12.22
N HIS A 77 -4.65 13.17 -13.40
CA HIS A 77 -5.44 11.99 -13.76
C HIS A 77 -4.56 10.85 -14.21
N SER A 78 -4.79 9.69 -13.62
CA SER A 78 -4.17 8.45 -14.05
C SER A 78 -4.87 7.90 -15.29
N PRO A 79 -4.18 7.10 -16.11
CA PRO A 79 -4.83 6.36 -17.19
C PRO A 79 -6.01 5.54 -16.71
N PRO A 80 -7.01 5.25 -17.56
CA PRO A 80 -8.14 4.42 -17.22
C PRO A 80 -7.71 3.02 -16.79
N ALA A 81 -8.64 2.28 -16.21
CA ALA A 81 -8.43 0.89 -15.84
C ALA A 81 -8.01 0.03 -17.04
N ALA A 82 -7.13 -0.91 -16.80
CA ALA A 82 -6.63 -1.83 -17.82
C ALA A 82 -6.55 -3.26 -17.27
N PRO A 83 -6.70 -4.30 -18.12
CA PRO A 83 -6.60 -5.68 -17.66
C PRO A 83 -5.27 -5.97 -16.96
N GLN A 84 -5.33 -6.69 -15.84
CA GLN A 84 -4.12 -7.06 -15.12
C GLN A 84 -3.28 -8.06 -15.93
N THR A 85 -1.99 -7.76 -16.07
CA THR A 85 -1.00 -8.61 -16.77
C THR A 85 -0.01 -9.23 -15.79
N ALA A 86 0.86 -10.11 -16.28
CA ALA A 86 1.98 -10.66 -15.51
C ALA A 86 2.94 -9.54 -15.03
N TRP A 87 3.09 -8.46 -15.80
CA TRP A 87 3.91 -7.31 -15.45
C TRP A 87 3.42 -6.61 -14.18
N HIS A 88 2.12 -6.37 -14.07
CA HIS A 88 1.53 -5.76 -12.88
C HIS A 88 1.83 -6.58 -11.62
N ARG A 89 1.66 -7.92 -11.69
CA ARG A 89 2.02 -8.81 -10.58
C ARG A 89 3.52 -8.81 -10.27
N PHE A 90 4.34 -8.76 -11.31
CA PHE A 90 5.79 -8.68 -11.16
C PHE A 90 6.22 -7.40 -10.44
N CYS A 91 5.62 -6.24 -10.75
CA CYS A 91 5.89 -4.98 -10.06
C CYS A 91 5.71 -5.07 -8.54
N LEU A 92 4.61 -5.67 -8.10
CA LEU A 92 4.35 -5.85 -6.67
C LEU A 92 5.31 -6.87 -6.03
N ARG A 93 5.53 -8.00 -6.70
CA ARG A 93 6.38 -9.08 -6.16
C ARG A 93 7.84 -8.67 -6.03
N LEU A 94 8.37 -7.92 -7.00
CA LEU A 94 9.75 -7.45 -6.95
C LEU A 94 10.00 -6.45 -5.81
N HIS A 95 8.97 -5.72 -5.39
CA HIS A 95 9.10 -4.83 -4.23
C HIS A 95 9.46 -5.61 -2.94
N VAL A 96 9.00 -6.84 -2.79
CA VAL A 96 9.27 -7.65 -1.57
C VAL A 96 10.77 -7.85 -1.32
N PRO A 97 11.57 -8.38 -2.27
CA PRO A 97 13.01 -8.47 -2.08
C PRO A 97 13.71 -7.10 -2.02
N LEU A 98 13.20 -6.07 -2.72
CA LEU A 98 13.74 -4.71 -2.60
C LEU A 98 13.55 -4.16 -1.18
N GLN A 99 12.37 -4.32 -0.59
CA GLN A 99 12.12 -3.92 0.80
C GLN A 99 12.97 -4.73 1.80
N ALA A 100 13.08 -6.04 1.60
CA ALA A 100 13.92 -6.89 2.44
C ALA A 100 15.39 -6.45 2.38
N ALA A 101 15.91 -6.14 1.18
CA ALA A 101 17.25 -5.62 1.00
C ALA A 101 17.44 -4.25 1.67
N LEU A 102 16.46 -3.35 1.54
CA LEU A 102 16.48 -2.03 2.17
C LEU A 102 16.50 -2.13 3.71
N LEU A 103 15.69 -3.02 4.29
CA LEU A 103 15.67 -3.26 5.74
C LEU A 103 16.98 -3.89 6.23
N ALA A 104 17.50 -4.89 5.53
CA ALA A 104 18.80 -5.51 5.84
C ALA A 104 19.94 -4.48 5.74
N TRP A 105 19.92 -3.65 4.72
CA TRP A 105 20.86 -2.55 4.53
C TRP A 105 20.81 -1.54 5.70
N GLY A 106 19.60 -1.13 6.10
CA GLY A 106 19.41 -0.24 7.25
C GLY A 106 19.94 -0.85 8.56
N LEU A 107 19.66 -2.12 8.83
CA LEU A 107 20.21 -2.85 9.99
C LEU A 107 21.74 -2.89 9.94
N TRP A 108 22.31 -3.20 8.79
CA TRP A 108 23.77 -3.24 8.62
C TRP A 108 24.40 -1.88 8.90
N LEU A 109 23.85 -0.77 8.36
CA LEU A 109 24.38 0.57 8.57
C LEU A 109 24.38 0.97 10.06
N VAL A 110 23.32 0.67 10.81
CA VAL A 110 23.26 1.04 12.23
C VAL A 110 24.08 0.14 13.15
N THR A 111 24.52 -1.04 12.67
CA THR A 111 25.30 -1.99 13.46
C THR A 111 26.80 -1.95 13.17
N THR A 112 27.23 -1.53 11.97
CA THR A 112 28.63 -1.55 11.55
C THR A 112 29.30 -0.20 11.55
N GLY A 113 28.51 0.91 11.56
CA GLY A 113 29.01 2.28 11.56
C GLY A 113 29.02 2.91 12.97
N GLU A 114 29.69 4.05 13.12
CA GLU A 114 29.54 4.93 14.28
C GLU A 114 28.19 5.64 14.22
N SER A 115 27.10 4.90 14.45
CA SER A 115 25.74 5.43 14.37
C SER A 115 25.29 6.01 15.72
N SER A 116 24.73 7.21 15.68
CA SER A 116 24.04 7.79 16.84
C SER A 116 22.55 7.36 16.85
N ALA A 117 21.89 7.52 18.00
CA ALA A 117 20.45 7.32 18.10
C ALA A 117 19.66 8.22 17.11
N ALA A 118 20.10 9.48 16.93
CA ALA A 118 19.49 10.39 15.98
C ALA A 118 19.64 9.91 14.52
N ALA A 119 20.80 9.35 14.15
CA ALA A 119 21.02 8.76 12.85
C ALA A 119 20.14 7.52 12.62
N ALA A 120 20.00 6.64 13.63
CA ALA A 120 19.11 5.49 13.57
C ALA A 120 17.64 5.91 13.40
N VAL A 121 17.20 6.98 14.08
CA VAL A 121 15.86 7.56 13.89
C VAL A 121 15.69 8.13 12.47
N ALA A 122 16.64 8.93 11.97
CA ALA A 122 16.57 9.49 10.62
C ALA A 122 16.50 8.39 9.55
N LEU A 123 17.33 7.36 9.66
CA LEU A 123 17.29 6.21 8.76
C LEU A 123 15.97 5.46 8.87
N GLY A 124 15.48 5.24 10.11
CA GLY A 124 14.19 4.60 10.36
C GLY A 124 13.01 5.37 9.74
N MET A 125 13.02 6.71 9.78
CA MET A 125 12.03 7.56 9.12
C MET A 125 12.11 7.43 7.58
N GLY A 126 13.31 7.46 7.00
CA GLY A 126 13.49 7.29 5.56
C GLY A 126 12.99 5.92 5.05
N VAL A 127 13.42 4.84 5.70
CA VAL A 127 13.02 3.47 5.35
C VAL A 127 11.54 3.24 5.67
N GLY A 128 11.06 3.74 6.81
CA GLY A 128 9.65 3.65 7.22
C GLY A 128 8.70 4.37 6.26
N GLY A 129 9.18 5.43 5.61
CA GLY A 129 8.44 6.07 4.51
C GLY A 129 8.20 5.14 3.33
N VAL A 130 9.21 4.35 2.94
CA VAL A 130 9.09 3.33 1.87
C VAL A 130 8.20 2.18 2.31
N THR A 131 8.47 1.60 3.49
CA THR A 131 7.74 0.42 3.98
C THR A 131 6.28 0.74 4.28
N GLY A 132 5.96 2.00 4.65
CA GLY A 132 4.60 2.47 4.88
C GLY A 132 3.85 2.77 3.59
N SER A 133 4.40 3.67 2.75
CA SER A 133 3.71 4.10 1.54
C SER A 133 3.60 3.00 0.47
N GLN A 134 4.59 2.12 0.35
CA GLN A 134 4.59 1.06 -0.65
C GLN A 134 4.48 -0.34 -0.06
N GLY A 135 5.27 -0.66 0.97
CA GLY A 135 5.28 -2.00 1.56
C GLY A 135 3.91 -2.43 2.05
N ILE A 136 3.22 -1.58 2.82
CA ILE A 136 1.88 -1.86 3.30
C ILE A 136 0.86 -1.85 2.15
N THR A 137 0.94 -0.88 1.24
CA THR A 137 0.05 -0.81 0.08
C THR A 137 0.16 -2.05 -0.82
N PHE A 138 1.37 -2.54 -1.05
CA PHE A 138 1.58 -3.73 -1.87
C PHE A 138 1.21 -5.01 -1.11
N ALA A 139 1.41 -5.05 0.21
CA ALA A 139 0.88 -6.12 1.04
C ALA A 139 -0.64 -6.18 0.99
N HIS A 140 -1.29 -5.02 1.02
CA HIS A 140 -2.73 -4.88 0.88
C HIS A 140 -3.22 -5.49 -0.44
N GLU A 141 -2.64 -5.12 -1.57
CA GLU A 141 -3.01 -5.64 -2.88
C GLU A 141 -2.70 -7.15 -3.04
N LEU A 142 -1.49 -7.57 -2.64
CA LEU A 142 -1.09 -8.98 -2.68
C LEU A 142 -1.97 -9.87 -1.80
N GLY A 143 -2.49 -9.34 -0.70
CA GLY A 143 -3.35 -10.06 0.22
C GLY A 143 -4.75 -10.35 -0.32
N HIS A 144 -5.28 -9.49 -1.22
CA HIS A 144 -6.52 -9.72 -1.94
C HIS A 144 -6.38 -10.78 -3.05
N ALA A 145 -5.14 -11.09 -3.48
CA ALA A 145 -4.91 -12.02 -4.56
C ALA A 145 -5.32 -13.47 -4.20
N ARG A 146 -5.79 -14.22 -5.21
CA ARG A 146 -6.10 -15.65 -5.06
C ARG A 146 -4.85 -16.52 -4.91
N SER A 147 -3.70 -16.06 -5.37
CA SER A 147 -2.42 -16.77 -5.32
C SER A 147 -1.95 -16.99 -3.88
N ARG A 148 -1.53 -18.21 -3.56
CA ARG A 148 -0.94 -18.53 -2.24
C ARG A 148 0.39 -17.78 -2.04
N LEU A 149 1.20 -17.69 -3.10
CA LEU A 149 2.46 -16.96 -3.07
C LEU A 149 2.23 -15.49 -2.71
N ASP A 150 1.29 -14.83 -3.39
CA ASP A 150 1.01 -13.40 -3.17
C ASP A 150 0.58 -13.15 -1.72
N ARG A 151 -0.28 -14.01 -1.17
CA ARG A 151 -0.68 -13.90 0.24
C ARG A 151 0.48 -14.13 1.22
N VAL A 152 1.40 -15.05 0.93
CA VAL A 152 2.60 -15.24 1.76
C VAL A 152 3.49 -14.00 1.72
N LEU A 153 3.69 -13.42 0.54
CA LEU A 153 4.45 -12.18 0.36
C LEU A 153 3.79 -11.01 1.09
N ALA A 154 2.46 -10.91 1.07
CA ALA A 154 1.70 -9.91 1.83
C ALA A 154 1.93 -10.05 3.35
N TRP A 155 1.85 -11.26 3.88
CA TRP A 155 2.17 -11.53 5.29
C TRP A 155 3.60 -11.15 5.65
N ALA A 156 4.57 -11.42 4.77
CA ALA A 156 5.98 -11.07 4.98
C ALA A 156 6.18 -9.54 5.04
N LEU A 157 5.57 -8.79 4.10
CA LEU A 157 5.61 -7.33 4.11
C LEU A 157 5.00 -6.75 5.40
N MET A 158 3.81 -7.22 5.80
CA MET A 158 3.15 -6.75 7.02
C MET A 158 3.89 -7.17 8.30
N ALA A 159 4.53 -8.35 8.30
CA ALA A 159 5.38 -8.78 9.41
C ALA A 159 6.62 -7.88 9.55
N SER A 160 7.19 -7.40 8.46
CA SER A 160 8.39 -6.55 8.45
C SER A 160 8.17 -5.15 9.07
N VAL A 161 6.93 -4.71 9.18
CA VAL A 161 6.52 -3.47 9.86
C VAL A 161 5.80 -3.72 11.18
N ASN A 162 5.90 -4.93 11.74
CA ASN A 162 5.24 -5.35 12.99
C ASN A 162 3.70 -5.16 13.02
N TYR A 163 3.04 -5.23 11.87
CA TYR A 163 1.61 -4.98 11.73
C TYR A 163 0.85 -6.14 11.05
N ALA A 164 1.31 -7.38 11.26
CA ALA A 164 0.76 -8.58 10.61
C ALA A 164 -0.73 -8.83 10.89
N HIS A 165 -1.28 -8.31 11.99
CA HIS A 165 -2.71 -8.43 12.30
C HIS A 165 -3.61 -7.71 11.29
N PHE A 166 -3.07 -6.75 10.53
CA PHE A 166 -3.73 -6.14 9.40
C PHE A 166 -4.26 -7.18 8.39
N MET A 167 -3.53 -8.27 8.16
CA MET A 167 -3.94 -9.36 7.26
C MET A 167 -5.25 -10.04 7.68
N VAL A 168 -5.65 -9.89 8.90
CA VAL A 168 -6.92 -10.39 9.44
C VAL A 168 -7.96 -9.29 9.50
N GLU A 169 -7.57 -8.16 10.10
CA GLU A 169 -8.49 -7.05 10.32
C GLU A 169 -8.95 -6.42 9.01
N HIS A 170 -8.05 -6.15 8.08
CA HIS A 170 -8.40 -5.48 6.84
C HIS A 170 -9.41 -6.28 6.01
N TYR A 171 -9.15 -7.56 5.76
CA TYR A 171 -9.99 -8.37 4.86
C TYR A 171 -11.29 -8.86 5.51
N ARG A 172 -11.28 -9.14 6.80
CA ARG A 172 -12.43 -9.72 7.51
C ARG A 172 -13.14 -8.75 8.44
N GLY A 173 -12.50 -7.65 8.77
CA GLY A 173 -13.01 -6.62 9.67
C GLY A 173 -13.36 -5.33 8.93
N HIS A 174 -12.35 -4.63 8.43
CA HIS A 174 -12.49 -3.34 7.79
C HIS A 174 -13.39 -3.38 6.54
N HIS A 175 -13.11 -4.20 5.53
CA HIS A 175 -13.93 -4.25 4.31
C HIS A 175 -15.43 -4.43 4.55
N PRO A 176 -15.88 -5.37 5.39
CA PRO A 176 -17.31 -5.49 5.70
C PRO A 176 -17.89 -4.32 6.50
N ARG A 177 -17.06 -3.62 7.30
CA ARG A 177 -17.47 -2.60 8.26
C ARG A 177 -17.05 -1.17 7.90
N ALA A 178 -16.26 -0.98 6.85
CA ALA A 178 -15.80 0.34 6.43
C ALA A 178 -16.96 1.35 6.38
N ALA A 179 -16.67 2.59 6.76
CA ALA A 179 -17.64 3.66 6.92
C ALA A 179 -18.77 3.34 7.93
N THR A 180 -18.44 2.65 9.03
CA THR A 180 -19.34 2.44 10.17
C THR A 180 -18.64 2.69 11.49
N PHE A 181 -19.43 2.86 12.58
CA PHE A 181 -18.86 3.01 13.93
C PHE A 181 -18.19 1.75 14.48
N ASP A 182 -18.50 0.57 13.89
CA ASP A 182 -17.91 -0.72 14.29
C ASP A 182 -16.52 -0.95 13.71
N ASP A 183 -16.14 -0.13 12.72
CA ASP A 183 -14.83 -0.21 12.09
C ASP A 183 -13.81 0.68 12.81
N PRO A 184 -12.72 0.11 13.36
CA PRO A 184 -11.68 0.90 13.99
C PRO A 184 -10.98 1.85 13.03
N ALA A 185 -10.84 1.49 11.75
CA ALA A 185 -10.12 2.24 10.74
C ALA A 185 -10.96 3.33 10.04
N SER A 186 -12.26 3.45 10.35
CA SER A 186 -13.09 4.56 9.86
C SER A 186 -13.07 5.74 10.83
N ALA A 187 -12.55 6.87 10.37
CA ALA A 187 -12.46 8.10 11.16
C ALA A 187 -13.82 8.79 11.27
N ARG A 188 -14.15 9.29 12.46
CA ARG A 188 -15.43 9.93 12.75
C ARG A 188 -15.38 11.41 12.39
N ARG A 189 -16.50 11.98 11.96
CA ARG A 189 -16.61 13.42 11.73
C ARG A 189 -16.25 14.20 12.99
N GLY A 190 -15.31 15.15 12.87
CA GLY A 190 -14.81 15.95 14.01
C GLY A 190 -13.76 15.24 14.88
N GLU A 191 -13.40 13.99 14.59
CA GLU A 191 -12.31 13.29 15.28
C GLU A 191 -10.96 13.78 14.74
N SER A 192 -10.04 14.17 15.61
CA SER A 192 -8.68 14.51 15.19
C SER A 192 -7.85 13.25 14.93
N LEU A 193 -6.84 13.34 14.06
CA LEU A 193 -5.90 12.25 13.79
C LEU A 193 -5.29 11.69 15.09
N TRP A 194 -4.96 12.56 16.06
CA TRP A 194 -4.34 12.18 17.33
C TRP A 194 -5.29 11.42 18.28
N ARG A 195 -6.59 11.56 18.14
CA ARG A 195 -7.60 10.75 18.84
C ARG A 195 -7.90 9.46 18.07
N PHE A 196 -7.88 9.54 16.76
CA PHE A 196 -8.09 8.39 15.89
C PHE A 196 -6.97 7.35 16.05
N LEU A 197 -5.68 7.73 16.02
CA LEU A 197 -4.54 6.83 16.06
C LEU A 197 -4.59 5.80 17.21
N PRO A 198 -4.68 6.15 18.48
CA PRO A 198 -4.74 5.15 19.56
C PRO A 198 -6.00 4.29 19.49
N ARG A 199 -7.11 4.84 19.01
CA ARG A 199 -8.37 4.09 18.85
C ARG A 199 -8.27 3.06 17.74
N THR A 200 -7.74 3.44 16.57
CA THR A 200 -7.58 2.51 15.44
C THR A 200 -6.56 1.43 15.75
N LEU A 201 -5.40 1.77 16.29
CA LEU A 201 -4.35 0.81 16.63
C LEU A 201 -4.82 -0.26 17.63
N ALA A 202 -5.42 0.18 18.74
CA ALA A 202 -5.94 -0.75 19.75
C ALA A 202 -7.17 -1.52 19.23
N GLY A 203 -8.07 -0.84 18.51
CA GLY A 203 -9.28 -1.42 17.96
C GLY A 203 -8.99 -2.49 16.91
N SER A 204 -8.09 -2.21 15.97
CA SER A 204 -7.70 -3.14 14.91
C SER A 204 -7.01 -4.38 15.47
N TRP A 205 -6.11 -4.21 16.46
CA TRP A 205 -5.48 -5.32 17.15
C TRP A 205 -6.51 -6.24 17.83
N VAL A 206 -7.37 -5.67 18.66
CA VAL A 206 -8.40 -6.43 19.38
C VAL A 206 -9.36 -7.11 18.41
N SER A 207 -9.78 -6.41 17.37
CA SER A 207 -10.69 -6.93 16.35
C SER A 207 -10.06 -8.08 15.58
N ALA A 208 -8.80 -7.97 15.15
CA ALA A 208 -8.09 -9.05 14.45
C ALA A 208 -8.09 -10.36 15.26
N TRP A 209 -7.78 -10.30 16.56
CA TRP A 209 -7.77 -11.47 17.43
C TRP A 209 -9.18 -12.03 17.67
N ARG A 210 -10.20 -11.19 17.80
CA ARG A 210 -11.61 -11.62 17.89
C ARG A 210 -12.06 -12.33 16.61
N LEU A 211 -11.76 -11.77 15.45
CA LEU A 211 -12.10 -12.36 14.16
C LEU A 211 -11.38 -13.70 13.94
N GLU A 212 -10.11 -13.77 14.32
CA GLU A 212 -9.35 -15.02 14.25
C GLU A 212 -9.93 -16.09 15.19
N ALA A 213 -10.24 -15.73 16.43
CA ALA A 213 -10.88 -16.65 17.39
C ALA A 213 -12.22 -17.16 16.88
N GLN A 214 -13.06 -16.26 16.33
CA GLN A 214 -14.34 -16.62 15.74
C GLN A 214 -14.16 -17.62 14.59
N GLN A 215 -13.23 -17.35 13.67
CA GLN A 215 -12.95 -18.24 12.55
C GLN A 215 -12.43 -19.61 13.02
N ARG A 216 -11.54 -19.65 14.03
CA ARG A 216 -11.05 -20.92 14.61
C ARG A 216 -12.19 -21.76 15.16
N ARG A 217 -13.13 -21.14 15.89
CA ARG A 217 -14.35 -21.81 16.42
C ARG A 217 -15.23 -22.35 15.30
N GLN A 218 -15.54 -21.52 14.29
CA GLN A 218 -16.38 -21.92 13.15
C GLN A 218 -15.79 -23.09 12.36
N LEU A 219 -14.47 -23.06 12.13
CA LEU A 219 -13.77 -24.10 11.38
C LEU A 219 -13.38 -25.30 12.26
N ARG A 220 -13.66 -25.29 13.55
CA ARG A 220 -13.22 -26.30 14.54
C ARG A 220 -11.71 -26.59 14.47
N ARG A 221 -10.89 -25.53 14.30
CA ARG A 221 -9.43 -25.62 14.14
C ARG A 221 -8.72 -25.05 15.35
N GLY A 222 -7.72 -25.76 15.86
CA GLY A 222 -6.87 -25.29 16.95
C GLY A 222 -5.98 -24.09 16.57
N TRP A 223 -5.49 -23.38 17.56
CA TRP A 223 -4.64 -22.19 17.41
C TRP A 223 -3.29 -22.48 16.72
N GLY A 224 -2.74 -23.68 16.82
CA GLY A 224 -1.52 -24.07 16.11
C GLY A 224 -1.58 -23.94 14.57
N ARG A 225 -2.79 -23.76 14.02
CA ARG A 225 -3.00 -23.47 12.59
C ARG A 225 -3.37 -22.02 12.31
N SER A 226 -3.21 -21.10 13.27
CA SER A 226 -3.51 -19.68 13.10
C SER A 226 -2.33 -18.95 12.46
N PRO A 227 -2.50 -18.36 11.25
CA PRO A 227 -1.47 -17.52 10.65
C PRO A 227 -1.16 -16.29 11.50
N LEU A 228 -2.19 -15.70 12.15
CA LEU A 228 -2.03 -14.54 13.03
C LEU A 228 -1.14 -14.87 14.24
N LEU A 229 -1.36 -16.02 14.90
CA LEU A 229 -0.55 -16.43 16.03
C LEU A 229 0.92 -16.59 15.61
N TRP A 230 1.18 -17.31 14.53
CA TRP A 230 2.53 -17.53 14.05
C TRP A 230 3.23 -16.26 13.57
N ALA A 231 2.51 -15.39 12.87
CA ALA A 231 3.07 -14.10 12.45
C ALA A 231 3.42 -13.23 13.66
N THR A 232 2.55 -13.17 14.68
CA THR A 232 2.81 -12.44 15.92
C THR A 232 4.01 -13.02 16.69
N ALA A 233 4.07 -14.34 16.79
CA ALA A 233 5.21 -15.01 17.44
C ALA A 233 6.53 -14.76 16.68
N LEU A 234 6.50 -14.81 15.34
CA LEU A 234 7.66 -14.50 14.50
C LEU A 234 8.12 -13.05 14.67
N GLN A 235 7.19 -12.09 14.71
CA GLN A 235 7.51 -10.68 14.96
C GLN A 235 8.15 -10.47 16.32
N ALA A 236 7.61 -11.10 17.37
CA ALA A 236 8.19 -11.03 18.73
C ALA A 236 9.59 -11.67 18.79
N ALA A 237 9.78 -12.84 18.17
CA ALA A 237 11.06 -13.50 18.07
C ALA A 237 12.09 -12.67 17.28
N TRP A 238 11.66 -12.03 16.20
CA TRP A 238 12.51 -11.16 15.39
C TRP A 238 12.95 -9.91 16.18
N LEU A 239 12.06 -9.26 16.90
CA LEU A 239 12.41 -8.12 17.76
C LEU A 239 13.37 -8.54 18.89
N ALA A 240 13.15 -9.70 19.51
CA ALA A 240 14.06 -10.25 20.51
C ALA A 240 15.45 -10.54 19.91
N LEU A 241 15.50 -11.11 18.71
CA LEU A 241 16.75 -11.39 17.99
C LEU A 241 17.50 -10.08 17.67
N ILE A 242 16.82 -9.05 17.17
CA ILE A 242 17.43 -7.73 16.94
C ILE A 242 17.98 -7.17 18.25
N ALA A 243 17.20 -7.22 19.33
CA ALA A 243 17.60 -6.66 20.61
C ALA A 243 18.85 -7.34 21.19
N VAL A 244 18.91 -8.68 21.10
CA VAL A 244 20.00 -9.48 21.70
C VAL A 244 21.27 -9.47 20.85
N TRP A 245 21.14 -9.56 19.51
CA TRP A 245 22.30 -9.79 18.64
C TRP A 245 22.75 -8.52 17.90
N LEU A 246 21.84 -7.61 17.60
CA LEU A 246 22.17 -6.39 16.85
C LEU A 246 22.20 -5.13 17.71
N GLY A 247 21.68 -5.21 18.94
CA GLY A 247 21.74 -4.15 19.92
C GLY A 247 20.68 -3.05 19.83
N PRO A 248 20.77 -2.03 20.71
CA PRO A 248 19.70 -1.06 20.91
C PRO A 248 19.48 -0.11 19.73
N LEU A 249 20.52 0.25 18.97
CA LEU A 249 20.36 1.13 17.79
C LEU A 249 19.64 0.43 16.65
N ALA A 250 19.89 -0.88 16.46
CA ALA A 250 19.15 -1.67 15.48
C ALA A 250 17.68 -1.82 15.87
N LEU A 251 17.41 -2.02 17.17
CA LEU A 251 16.04 -2.06 17.67
C LEU A 251 15.34 -0.71 17.53
N LEU A 252 16.03 0.41 17.79
CA LEU A 252 15.50 1.75 17.59
C LEU A 252 15.18 2.01 16.11
N PHE A 253 16.11 1.71 15.20
CA PHE A 253 15.87 1.81 13.76
C PHE A 253 14.63 1.01 13.34
N TRP A 254 14.56 -0.28 13.75
CA TRP A 254 13.43 -1.15 13.41
C TRP A 254 12.11 -0.67 13.99
N GLY A 255 12.12 -0.20 15.22
CA GLY A 255 10.95 0.38 15.89
C GLY A 255 10.46 1.65 15.19
N VAL A 256 11.36 2.56 14.85
CA VAL A 256 11.02 3.82 14.17
C VAL A 256 10.47 3.56 12.77
N GLN A 257 11.12 2.68 11.96
CA GLN A 257 10.62 2.37 10.63
C GLN A 257 9.22 1.74 10.67
N SER A 258 8.98 0.81 11.62
CA SER A 258 7.67 0.19 11.79
C SER A 258 6.61 1.20 12.26
N ALA A 259 6.93 2.02 13.26
CA ALA A 259 6.02 3.02 13.79
C ALA A 259 5.63 4.07 12.72
N TYR A 260 6.60 4.54 11.94
CA TYR A 260 6.34 5.50 10.88
C TYR A 260 5.55 4.87 9.72
N ALA A 261 5.85 3.63 9.34
CA ALA A 261 5.08 2.91 8.33
C ALA A 261 3.60 2.77 8.73
N VAL A 262 3.35 2.35 9.97
CA VAL A 262 1.99 2.20 10.51
C VAL A 262 1.30 3.56 10.65
N PHE A 263 2.03 4.60 11.07
CA PHE A 263 1.49 5.97 11.10
C PHE A 263 0.98 6.43 9.73
N LEU A 264 1.76 6.18 8.67
CA LEU A 264 1.35 6.53 7.29
C LEU A 264 0.09 5.76 6.87
N LEU A 265 0.01 4.45 7.15
CA LEU A 265 -1.19 3.65 6.89
C LEU A 265 -2.41 4.25 7.59
N GLU A 266 -2.30 4.52 8.90
CA GLU A 266 -3.45 5.00 9.66
C GLU A 266 -3.82 6.45 9.29
N ALA A 267 -2.85 7.27 8.86
CA ALA A 267 -3.12 8.60 8.33
C ALA A 267 -3.92 8.52 7.01
N ILE A 268 -3.64 7.55 6.16
CA ILE A 268 -4.41 7.29 4.93
C ILE A 268 -5.81 6.76 5.29
N ASN A 269 -5.94 5.75 6.16
CA ASN A 269 -7.24 5.27 6.64
C ASN A 269 -8.10 6.41 7.22
N TYR A 270 -7.46 7.32 7.97
CA TYR A 270 -8.13 8.51 8.51
C TYR A 270 -8.71 9.38 7.38
N ILE A 271 -7.93 9.68 6.35
CA ILE A 271 -8.35 10.53 5.24
C ILE A 271 -9.43 9.83 4.41
N GLU A 272 -9.21 8.58 4.01
CA GLU A 272 -10.08 7.84 3.10
C GLU A 272 -11.50 7.63 3.63
N HIS A 273 -11.68 7.59 4.95
CA HIS A 273 -12.99 7.35 5.57
C HIS A 273 -13.47 8.50 6.47
N TYR A 274 -12.81 9.66 6.47
CA TYR A 274 -13.12 10.75 7.40
C TYR A 274 -14.56 11.24 7.27
N GLY A 275 -15.34 11.02 8.33
CA GLY A 275 -16.69 11.52 8.49
C GLY A 275 -17.75 10.88 7.61
N LEU A 276 -17.40 9.87 6.82
CA LEU A 276 -18.31 9.15 5.93
C LEU A 276 -18.94 7.97 6.67
N GLN A 277 -20.25 7.78 6.49
CA GLN A 277 -21.00 6.75 7.21
C GLN A 277 -22.07 6.10 6.35
N ARG A 278 -22.12 4.77 6.38
CA ARG A 278 -23.17 3.95 5.81
C ARG A 278 -24.42 4.03 6.68
N ARG A 279 -25.56 4.27 6.08
CA ARG A 279 -26.86 4.33 6.75
C ARG A 279 -27.30 2.91 7.16
N THR A 280 -28.09 2.86 8.23
CA THR A 280 -28.79 1.64 8.62
C THR A 280 -30.28 1.94 8.60
N GLU A 281 -31.02 1.32 7.68
CA GLU A 281 -32.46 1.47 7.52
C GLU A 281 -33.14 0.12 7.72
N ASN A 282 -34.14 0.08 8.56
CA ASN A 282 -34.89 -1.16 8.89
C ASN A 282 -33.98 -2.32 9.32
N GLY A 283 -32.94 -2.05 10.10
CA GLY A 283 -31.98 -3.05 10.58
C GLY A 283 -31.02 -3.59 9.50
N ARG A 284 -31.08 -3.09 8.27
CA ARG A 284 -30.17 -3.44 7.17
C ARG A 284 -29.19 -2.30 6.94
N ARG A 285 -27.91 -2.65 6.92
CA ARG A 285 -26.85 -1.72 6.58
C ARG A 285 -26.81 -1.51 5.07
N GLU A 286 -26.71 -0.26 4.65
CA GLU A 286 -26.47 0.16 3.28
C GLU A 286 -25.23 -0.54 2.70
N ALA A 287 -25.26 -0.93 1.42
CA ALA A 287 -24.08 -1.44 0.74
C ALA A 287 -23.00 -0.33 0.65
N PHE A 288 -21.73 -0.72 0.64
CA PHE A 288 -20.65 0.25 0.41
C PHE A 288 -20.78 0.82 -1.02
N GLY A 289 -20.69 2.11 -1.14
CA GLY A 289 -20.80 2.83 -2.42
C GLY A 289 -19.75 3.94 -2.50
N VAL A 290 -19.70 4.63 -3.63
CA VAL A 290 -18.72 5.70 -3.93
C VAL A 290 -18.67 6.77 -2.84
N GLN A 291 -19.81 7.10 -2.25
CA GLN A 291 -19.95 8.12 -1.20
C GLN A 291 -19.36 7.72 0.17
N HIS A 292 -18.77 6.53 0.31
CA HIS A 292 -18.27 6.03 1.59
C HIS A 292 -16.75 5.99 1.70
N ALA A 293 -16.03 6.49 0.66
CA ALA A 293 -14.61 6.77 0.73
C ALA A 293 -14.25 8.02 -0.05
N TRP A 294 -13.21 8.72 0.38
CA TRP A 294 -12.59 9.79 -0.40
C TRP A 294 -11.62 9.19 -1.40
N ASN A 295 -11.73 9.63 -2.65
CA ASN A 295 -10.87 9.20 -3.75
C ASN A 295 -9.89 10.32 -4.14
N ALA A 296 -8.79 9.92 -4.77
CA ALA A 296 -7.92 10.79 -5.56
C ALA A 296 -7.45 10.02 -6.80
N ASP A 297 -6.94 10.73 -7.80
CA ASP A 297 -6.52 10.08 -9.05
C ASP A 297 -5.29 10.77 -9.67
N SER A 298 -4.18 10.82 -8.94
CA SER A 298 -2.92 11.38 -9.43
C SER A 298 -2.09 10.35 -10.19
N LEU A 299 -1.58 10.71 -11.37
CA LEU A 299 -0.77 9.83 -12.22
C LEU A 299 0.45 9.28 -11.48
N LEU A 300 1.27 10.14 -10.88
CA LEU A 300 2.52 9.71 -10.26
C LEU A 300 2.27 8.93 -8.97
N THR A 301 1.40 9.44 -8.10
CA THR A 301 1.08 8.77 -6.85
C THR A 301 0.48 7.40 -7.13
N ASN A 302 -0.53 7.28 -7.99
CA ASN A 302 -1.12 6.00 -8.35
C ASN A 302 -0.15 5.04 -9.02
N SER A 303 0.83 5.53 -9.79
CA SER A 303 1.88 4.70 -10.37
C SER A 303 2.81 4.11 -9.30
N MET A 304 3.02 4.81 -8.19
CA MET A 304 3.92 4.40 -7.12
C MET A 304 3.24 3.57 -6.02
N ILE A 305 1.91 3.69 -5.88
CA ILE A 305 1.14 3.01 -4.82
C ILE A 305 0.02 2.12 -5.38
N ALA A 306 0.20 1.56 -6.58
CA ALA A 306 -0.71 0.57 -7.16
C ALA A 306 -2.19 1.03 -7.18
N ASN A 307 -2.48 2.23 -7.70
CA ASN A 307 -3.83 2.81 -7.81
C ASN A 307 -4.64 2.85 -6.49
N LEU A 308 -3.99 2.83 -5.33
CA LEU A 308 -4.68 2.82 -4.02
C LEU A 308 -5.64 4.01 -3.86
N GLN A 309 -5.37 5.16 -4.51
CA GLN A 309 -6.24 6.33 -4.46
C GLN A 309 -7.64 6.09 -5.05
N ARG A 310 -7.85 5.01 -5.82
CA ARG A 310 -9.15 4.56 -6.36
C ARG A 310 -9.92 3.74 -5.33
N HIS A 311 -10.00 4.27 -4.12
CA HIS A 311 -10.35 3.55 -2.91
C HIS A 311 -11.81 3.09 -2.86
N SER A 312 -12.75 3.90 -3.39
CA SER A 312 -14.16 3.50 -3.45
C SER A 312 -14.39 2.28 -4.34
N ASP A 313 -13.75 2.23 -5.53
CA ASP A 313 -13.89 1.07 -6.42
C ASP A 313 -13.25 -0.17 -5.80
N HIS A 314 -12.11 0.00 -5.10
CA HIS A 314 -11.48 -1.07 -4.36
C HIS A 314 -12.41 -1.67 -3.29
N HIS A 315 -13.06 -0.83 -2.47
CA HIS A 315 -13.99 -1.32 -1.45
C HIS A 315 -15.25 -1.98 -2.01
N MET A 316 -15.80 -1.43 -3.11
CA MET A 316 -16.95 -2.03 -3.77
C MET A 316 -16.61 -3.34 -4.47
N HIS A 317 -15.37 -3.50 -4.91
CA HIS A 317 -14.91 -4.63 -5.74
C HIS A 317 -13.54 -5.15 -5.28
N ALA A 318 -13.39 -5.48 -4.00
CA ALA A 318 -12.12 -5.91 -3.40
C ALA A 318 -11.44 -7.13 -4.07
N TRP A 319 -12.14 -7.79 -4.99
CA TRP A 319 -11.61 -8.85 -5.83
C TRP A 319 -10.92 -8.34 -7.11
N LYS A 320 -11.15 -7.06 -7.51
CA LYS A 320 -10.50 -6.45 -8.67
C LYS A 320 -9.02 -6.22 -8.37
N PRO A 321 -8.12 -6.60 -9.28
CA PRO A 321 -6.73 -6.22 -9.17
C PRO A 321 -6.55 -4.70 -9.37
N TYR A 322 -5.51 -4.15 -8.77
CA TYR A 322 -5.25 -2.70 -8.79
C TYR A 322 -5.23 -2.04 -10.17
N ALA A 323 -4.76 -2.77 -11.21
CA ALA A 323 -4.73 -2.26 -12.57
C ALA A 323 -6.13 -2.06 -13.18
N GLU A 324 -7.13 -2.78 -12.65
CA GLU A 324 -8.52 -2.80 -13.11
C GLU A 324 -9.43 -1.87 -12.30
N LEU A 325 -8.89 -1.16 -11.30
CA LEU A 325 -9.64 -0.20 -10.52
C LEU A 325 -9.97 1.06 -11.34
N GLU A 326 -11.23 1.48 -11.28
CA GLU A 326 -11.72 2.64 -11.99
C GLU A 326 -11.57 3.93 -11.18
N PRO A 327 -11.25 5.06 -11.81
CA PRO A 327 -11.30 6.35 -11.14
C PRO A 327 -12.76 6.76 -10.93
N LEU A 328 -13.21 6.73 -9.68
CA LEU A 328 -14.54 7.18 -9.28
C LEU A 328 -14.47 8.55 -8.62
N PRO A 329 -15.55 9.38 -8.70
CA PRO A 329 -15.58 10.72 -8.10
C PRO A 329 -15.44 10.71 -6.58
#